data_a79a90696adc6f7fed55f34a3b735a4b
#
_entry.id   a79a90696adc6f7fed55f34a3b735a4b
#
_cell.length_a   1.000
_cell.length_b   1.000
_cell.length_c   1.000
_cell.angle_alpha   90.00
_cell.angle_beta   90.00
_cell.angle_gamma   90.00
#
_symmetry.space_group_name_H-M   'P 1'
#
loop_
_entity.id
_entity.type
_entity.pdbx_description
1 polymer ?
#
loop_
_entity_poly.entity_id
_entity_poly.type
_entity_poly.pdbx_seq_one_letter_code
_entity_poly.pdbx_strand_id
1 'polypeptide(L)'
;MAHIIKAELTFTEQLIMKCIWDAGEDLPVSEILDRVREKYGKDYAYPTVSTFLTHLKEKGYVSCYKRSHAFQYHPLVAEQEYRKLQMEEYQKYCFDGSAYQFVSTFLEN
;
A
#
# COMPACT_ATOMS: atom_id res chain seq x y z
N MET A 1 14.15 8.53 13.00
CA MET A 1 14.50 7.11 13.00
C MET A 1 14.04 6.46 11.71
N ALA A 2 14.86 5.61 11.15
CA ALA A 2 14.50 4.95 9.92
C ALA A 2 13.29 4.04 10.14
N HIS A 3 12.35 4.12 9.22
CA HIS A 3 11.18 3.28 9.25
C HIS A 3 11.54 1.91 8.67
N ILE A 4 11.27 0.84 9.40
CA ILE A 4 11.60 -0.51 8.95
C ILE A 4 10.36 -1.16 8.39
N ILE A 5 10.38 -1.42 7.10
CA ILE A 5 9.31 -2.13 6.42
C ILE A 5 9.73 -3.59 6.38
N LYS A 6 9.05 -4.43 7.17
CA LYS A 6 9.47 -5.82 7.36
C LYS A 6 8.70 -6.83 6.53
N ALA A 7 7.60 -6.44 5.95
CA ALA A 7 6.72 -7.38 5.28
C ALA A 7 6.31 -6.85 3.93
N GLU A 8 6.31 -7.76 2.96
CA GLU A 8 5.83 -7.44 1.64
C GLU A 8 4.32 -7.25 1.66
N LEU A 9 3.83 -6.39 0.78
CA LEU A 9 2.40 -6.21 0.60
C LEU A 9 1.90 -7.15 -0.50
N THR A 10 0.76 -7.75 -0.25
CA THR A 10 0.06 -8.46 -1.32
C THR A 10 -0.44 -7.43 -2.33
N PHE A 11 -0.84 -7.90 -3.52
CA PHE A 11 -1.34 -7.00 -4.55
C PHE A 11 -2.53 -6.18 -4.06
N THR A 12 -3.49 -6.83 -3.39
CA THR A 12 -4.66 -6.14 -2.86
C THR A 12 -4.29 -5.12 -1.80
N GLU A 13 -3.33 -5.43 -0.94
CA GLU A 13 -2.84 -4.47 0.05
C GLU A 13 -2.21 -3.25 -0.61
N GLN A 14 -1.50 -3.45 -1.71
CA GLN A 14 -0.93 -2.33 -2.48
C GLN A 14 -2.01 -1.43 -3.05
N LEU A 15 -3.09 -2.01 -3.56
CA LEU A 15 -4.22 -1.23 -4.09
C LEU A 15 -4.88 -0.40 -2.99
N ILE A 16 -5.06 -0.99 -1.82
CA ILE A 16 -5.64 -0.29 -0.67
C ILE A 16 -4.74 0.85 -0.23
N MET A 17 -3.43 0.59 -0.11
CA MET A 17 -2.49 1.64 0.27
C MET A 17 -2.46 2.77 -0.76
N LYS A 18 -2.56 2.45 -2.05
CA LYS A 18 -2.60 3.47 -3.09
C LYS A 18 -3.79 4.42 -2.88
N CYS A 19 -4.93 3.88 -2.54
CA CYS A 19 -6.11 4.69 -2.24
C CYS A 19 -5.90 5.57 -1.01
N ILE A 20 -5.25 5.05 0.02
CA ILE A 20 -4.96 5.80 1.24
C ILE A 20 -3.96 6.93 0.95
N TRP A 21 -2.90 6.64 0.20
CA TRP A 21 -1.91 7.65 -0.16
C TRP A 21 -2.51 8.76 -1.02
N ASP A 22 -3.32 8.37 -2.02
CA ASP A 22 -3.90 9.35 -2.96
C ASP A 22 -4.91 10.27 -2.29
N ALA A 23 -5.51 9.83 -1.19
CA ALA A 23 -6.51 10.63 -0.50
C ALA A 23 -5.94 11.89 0.13
N GLY A 24 -4.69 11.85 0.59
CA GLY A 24 -4.08 12.99 1.26
C GLY A 24 -4.67 13.30 2.63
N GLU A 25 -5.52 12.43 3.15
CA GLU A 25 -6.14 12.55 4.46
C GLU A 25 -6.47 11.17 5.00
N ASP A 26 -6.73 11.08 6.29
CA ASP A 26 -7.08 9.80 6.90
C ASP A 26 -8.48 9.38 6.46
N LEU A 27 -8.67 8.08 6.26
CA LEU A 27 -9.91 7.56 5.71
C LEU A 27 -10.53 6.49 6.61
N PRO A 28 -11.87 6.47 6.72
CA PRO A 28 -12.58 5.34 7.31
C PRO A 28 -12.69 4.19 6.31
N VAL A 29 -13.00 3.00 6.82
CA VAL A 29 -13.12 1.79 5.97
C VAL A 29 -14.11 1.99 4.83
N SER A 30 -15.26 2.60 5.11
CA SER A 30 -16.30 2.80 4.10
C SER A 30 -15.78 3.59 2.90
N GLU A 31 -14.97 4.60 3.15
CA GLU A 31 -14.45 5.43 2.07
C GLU A 31 -13.32 4.72 1.32
N ILE A 32 -12.49 3.96 2.03
CA ILE A 32 -11.47 3.15 1.38
C ILE A 32 -12.13 2.15 0.43
N LEU A 33 -13.18 1.51 0.89
CA LEU A 33 -13.97 0.57 0.10
C LEU A 33 -14.49 1.21 -1.19
N ASP A 34 -15.07 2.39 -1.09
CA ASP A 34 -15.61 3.13 -2.23
C ASP A 34 -14.50 3.50 -3.21
N ARG A 35 -13.36 3.95 -2.72
CA ARG A 35 -12.24 4.34 -3.58
C ARG A 35 -11.62 3.15 -4.32
N VAL A 36 -11.51 2.02 -3.66
CA VAL A 36 -11.01 0.80 -4.31
C VAL A 36 -11.95 0.37 -5.43
N ARG A 37 -13.26 0.43 -5.19
CA ARG A 37 -14.26 0.10 -6.20
C ARG A 37 -14.20 1.06 -7.38
N GLU A 38 -14.15 2.36 -7.11
CA GLU A 38 -14.14 3.38 -8.16
C GLU A 38 -12.86 3.35 -8.99
N LYS A 39 -11.72 3.19 -8.33
CA LYS A 39 -10.44 3.25 -9.01
C LYS A 39 -10.07 1.95 -9.74
N TYR A 40 -10.37 0.81 -9.12
CA TYR A 40 -9.89 -0.49 -9.63
C TYR A 40 -11.00 -1.43 -10.04
N GLY A 41 -12.26 -1.06 -9.86
CA GLY A 41 -13.37 -1.93 -10.17
C GLY A 41 -13.48 -3.15 -9.28
N LYS A 42 -12.89 -3.10 -8.09
CA LYS A 42 -12.91 -4.21 -7.13
C LYS A 42 -13.99 -3.96 -6.10
N ASP A 43 -15.01 -4.78 -6.13
CA ASP A 43 -16.16 -4.65 -5.23
C ASP A 43 -16.01 -5.59 -4.02
N TYR A 44 -15.11 -5.23 -3.13
CA TYR A 44 -14.88 -6.02 -1.91
C TYR A 44 -15.97 -5.74 -0.87
N ALA A 45 -16.29 -6.78 -0.08
CA ALA A 45 -17.16 -6.62 1.07
C ALA A 45 -16.44 -5.87 2.19
N TYR A 46 -17.21 -5.17 3.03
CA TYR A 46 -16.66 -4.43 4.16
C TYR A 46 -15.74 -5.27 5.05
N PRO A 47 -16.14 -6.48 5.49
CA PRO A 47 -15.25 -7.30 6.33
C PRO A 47 -13.95 -7.68 5.64
N THR A 48 -13.97 -7.84 4.32
CA THR A 48 -12.78 -8.17 3.54
C THR A 48 -11.76 -7.04 3.60
N VAL A 49 -12.19 -5.82 3.33
CA VAL A 49 -11.31 -4.65 3.39
C VAL A 49 -10.82 -4.43 4.83
N SER A 50 -11.70 -4.60 5.79
CA SER A 50 -11.34 -4.48 7.21
C SER A 50 -10.22 -5.46 7.58
N THR A 51 -10.28 -6.69 7.08
CA THR A 51 -9.23 -7.69 7.33
C THR A 51 -7.90 -7.28 6.70
N PHE A 52 -7.93 -6.78 5.46
CA PHE A 52 -6.71 -6.29 4.82
C PHE A 52 -6.10 -5.12 5.59
N LEU A 53 -6.93 -4.23 6.11
CA LEU A 53 -6.46 -3.11 6.91
C LEU A 53 -5.84 -3.57 8.23
N THR A 54 -6.38 -4.61 8.83
CA THR A 54 -5.77 -5.23 10.01
C THR A 54 -4.38 -5.76 9.70
N HIS A 55 -4.22 -6.43 8.55
CA HIS A 55 -2.92 -6.93 8.13
C HIS A 55 -1.95 -5.77 7.86
N LEU A 56 -2.41 -4.71 7.23
CA LEU A 56 -1.58 -3.53 6.98
C LEU A 56 -1.13 -2.87 8.27
N LYS A 57 -2.00 -2.84 9.26
CA LYS A 57 -1.66 -2.32 10.58
C LYS A 57 -0.59 -3.19 11.25
N GLU A 58 -0.76 -4.51 11.20
CA GLU A 58 0.22 -5.45 11.75
C GLU A 58 1.58 -5.34 11.07
N LYS A 59 1.58 -5.07 9.77
CA LYS A 59 2.81 -4.89 8.99
C LYS A 59 3.46 -3.53 9.19
N GLY A 60 2.80 -2.61 9.91
CA GLY A 60 3.36 -1.29 10.19
C GLY A 60 3.11 -0.23 9.14
N TYR A 61 2.19 -0.46 8.20
CA TYR A 61 1.93 0.48 7.12
C TYR A 61 0.89 1.53 7.46
N VAL A 62 -0.03 1.21 8.36
CA VAL A 62 -1.07 2.15 8.78
C VAL A 62 -1.23 2.11 10.28
N SER A 63 -1.69 3.23 10.84
CA SER A 63 -2.21 3.30 12.19
C SER A 63 -3.72 3.49 12.12
N CYS A 64 -4.39 3.19 13.20
CA CYS A 64 -5.84 3.23 13.27
C CYS A 64 -6.26 3.93 14.55
N TYR A 65 -7.19 4.86 14.45
CA TYR A 65 -7.73 5.56 15.63
C TYR A 65 -9.22 5.80 15.41
N LYS A 66 -9.94 5.94 16.51
CA LYS A 66 -11.38 6.13 16.45
C LYS A 66 -11.71 7.63 16.44
N ARG A 67 -12.59 8.01 15.52
CA ARG A 67 -13.09 9.38 15.43
C ARG A 67 -14.57 9.33 15.08
N SER A 68 -15.41 9.93 15.94
CA SER A 68 -16.85 10.01 15.70
C SER A 68 -17.48 8.67 15.34
N HIS A 69 -17.21 7.64 16.13
CA HIS A 69 -17.77 6.29 15.99
C HIS A 69 -17.21 5.48 14.81
N ALA A 70 -16.24 6.03 14.06
CA ALA A 70 -15.60 5.31 12.95
C ALA A 70 -14.09 5.26 13.15
N PHE A 71 -13.48 4.14 12.78
CA PHE A 71 -12.02 4.04 12.77
C PHE A 71 -11.48 4.73 11.52
N GLN A 72 -10.43 5.53 11.74
CA GLN A 72 -9.72 6.21 10.67
C GLN A 72 -8.36 5.56 10.47
N TYR A 73 -7.91 5.45 9.24
CA TYR A 73 -6.62 4.84 8.90
C TYR A 73 -5.69 5.90 8.36
N HIS A 74 -4.49 5.92 8.95
CA HIS A 74 -3.45 6.91 8.66
C HIS A 74 -2.21 6.19 8.14
N PRO A 75 -1.64 6.59 6.99
CA PRO A 75 -0.44 5.93 6.48
C PRO A 75 0.78 6.27 7.34
N LEU A 76 1.55 5.25 7.70
CA LEU A 76 2.79 5.39 8.46
C LEU A 76 4.02 5.39 7.56
N VAL A 77 3.87 4.89 6.35
CA VAL A 77 4.94 4.78 5.36
C VAL A 77 4.56 5.68 4.20
N ALA A 78 5.47 6.54 3.77
CA ALA A 78 5.23 7.40 2.61
C ALA A 78 5.23 6.56 1.33
N GLU A 79 4.38 6.92 0.37
CA GLU A 79 4.28 6.21 -0.90
C GLU A 79 5.63 6.15 -1.61
N GLN A 80 6.36 7.25 -1.63
CA GLN A 80 7.65 7.31 -2.31
C GLN A 80 8.67 6.38 -1.65
N GLU A 81 8.66 6.31 -0.33
CA GLU A 81 9.54 5.41 0.41
C GLU A 81 9.25 3.95 0.06
N TYR A 82 7.97 3.57 0.02
CA TYR A 82 7.58 2.22 -0.33
C TYR A 82 7.97 1.87 -1.75
N ARG A 83 7.73 2.78 -2.71
CA ARG A 83 8.07 2.56 -4.10
C ARG A 83 9.57 2.34 -4.28
N LYS A 84 10.36 3.16 -3.62
CA LYS A 84 11.82 3.05 -3.71
C LYS A 84 12.32 1.71 -3.19
N LEU A 85 11.83 1.31 -2.03
CA LEU A 85 12.20 0.03 -1.44
C LEU A 85 11.78 -1.15 -2.31
N GLN A 86 10.58 -1.09 -2.87
CA GLN A 86 10.08 -2.14 -3.73
C GLN A 86 10.92 -2.27 -5.00
N MET A 87 11.29 -1.15 -5.59
CA MET A 87 12.15 -1.13 -6.78
C MET A 87 13.54 -1.67 -6.49
N GLU A 88 14.12 -1.29 -5.34
CA GLU A 88 15.43 -1.78 -4.94
C GLU A 88 15.44 -3.28 -4.71
N GLU A 89 14.41 -3.81 -4.09
CA GLU A 89 14.27 -5.25 -3.88
C GLU A 89 14.09 -5.99 -5.19
N TYR A 90 13.25 -5.46 -6.06
CA TYR A 90 12.99 -6.07 -7.36
C TYR A 90 14.28 -6.12 -8.18
N GLN A 91 15.02 -5.01 -8.21
CA GLN A 91 16.31 -4.95 -8.89
C GLN A 91 17.29 -5.97 -8.31
N LYS A 92 17.37 -6.04 -6.99
CA LYS A 92 18.31 -6.93 -6.29
C LYS A 92 18.02 -8.40 -6.57
N TYR A 93 16.77 -8.80 -6.46
CA TYR A 93 16.41 -10.22 -6.52
C TYR A 93 16.09 -10.72 -7.93
N CYS A 94 15.61 -9.86 -8.80
CA CYS A 94 15.20 -10.27 -10.15
C CYS A 94 16.17 -9.87 -11.25
N PHE A 95 17.06 -8.92 -10.97
CA PHE A 95 18.02 -8.40 -11.95
C PHE A 95 19.44 -8.41 -11.41
N ASP A 96 19.72 -9.21 -10.40
CA ASP A 96 21.06 -9.41 -9.84
C ASP A 96 21.74 -8.09 -9.47
N GLY A 97 20.95 -7.09 -9.05
CA GLY A 97 21.48 -5.78 -8.69
C GLY A 97 21.76 -4.85 -9.86
N SER A 98 21.48 -5.27 -11.09
CA SER A 98 21.76 -4.45 -12.25
C SER A 98 20.65 -3.43 -12.52
N ALA A 99 20.94 -2.16 -12.27
CA ALA A 99 20.03 -1.07 -12.59
C ALA A 99 19.79 -0.97 -14.10
N TYR A 100 20.82 -1.22 -14.88
CA TYR A 100 20.72 -1.19 -16.33
C TYR A 100 19.73 -2.21 -16.87
N GLN A 101 19.83 -3.46 -16.43
CA GLN A 101 18.90 -4.51 -16.87
C GLN A 101 17.49 -4.24 -16.43
N PHE A 102 17.32 -3.72 -15.22
CA PHE A 102 16.02 -3.39 -14.69
C PHE A 102 15.32 -2.33 -15.55
N VAL A 103 16.02 -1.24 -15.83
CA VAL A 103 15.48 -0.14 -16.64
C VAL A 103 15.27 -0.59 -18.10
N SER A 104 16.22 -1.34 -18.67
CA SER A 104 16.11 -1.82 -20.06
C SER A 104 14.87 -2.68 -20.26
N THR A 105 14.50 -3.49 -19.27
CA THR A 105 13.34 -4.35 -19.37
C THR A 105 12.05 -3.51 -19.53
N PHE A 106 11.95 -2.38 -18.84
CA PHE A 106 10.83 -1.46 -19.03
C PHE A 106 10.82 -0.84 -20.42
N LEU A 107 11.99 -0.47 -20.92
CA LEU A 107 12.10 0.22 -22.21
C LEU A 107 11.85 -0.69 -23.41
N GLU A 108 12.00 -2.01 -23.23
CA GLU A 108 11.77 -2.99 -24.29
C GLU A 108 10.30 -3.27 -24.54
N ASN A 109 9.42 -2.84 -23.66
CA ASN A 109 7.98 -3.08 -23.81
C ASN A 109 7.30 -2.01 -24.65
#